data_8880d115e6744058adca098aab09dc5c
#
_entry.id   8880d115e6744058adca098aab09dc5c
#
_cell.length_a   1.000
_cell.length_b   1.000
_cell.length_c   1.000
_cell.angle_alpha   90.00
_cell.angle_beta   90.00
_cell.angle_gamma   90.00
#
_symmetry.space_group_name_H-M   'P 1'
#
loop_
_entity.id
_entity.type
_entity.pdbx_description
1 polymer ?
#
loop_
_entity_poly.entity_id
_entity_poly.type
_entity_poly.pdbx_seq_one_letter_code
_entity_poly.pdbx_strand_id
1 'polypeptide(L)'
;MPEIRLEHITKRWGKFYGVDDLNLVIENNAFVTLLGPSGCGKTTTLRMIAGLETPTSGRITIGDTVVFDSELGINIPANKRKVGFLFQNYALWPNMTVYQNISFGLSNIKEEMPKISFEAKNAARLAQILKNPQDVVKTLEECRDKNGKLDEKKAIICLLYTSPSPRDRG
;
A
#
# COMPACT_ATOMS: atom_id res chain seq x y z
N MET A 1 8.43 5.30 2.58
CA MET A 1 7.37 6.33 2.63
C MET A 1 8.00 7.56 3.25
N PRO A 2 7.89 8.78 2.68
CA PRO A 2 8.52 9.97 3.24
C PRO A 2 7.92 10.33 4.62
N GLU A 3 8.65 11.08 5.42
CA GLU A 3 8.16 11.65 6.68
C GLU A 3 6.91 12.51 6.42
N ILE A 4 5.93 12.46 7.31
CA ILE A 4 4.75 13.34 7.28
C ILE A 4 4.72 14.13 8.57
N ARG A 5 4.65 15.45 8.45
CA ARG A 5 4.61 16.37 9.59
C ARG A 5 3.35 17.21 9.51
N LEU A 6 2.62 17.24 10.61
CA LEU A 6 1.47 18.10 10.87
C LEU A 6 1.85 19.08 11.98
N GLU A 7 1.67 20.37 11.74
CA GLU A 7 2.02 21.45 12.65
C GLU A 7 0.80 22.34 12.84
N HIS A 8 0.31 22.41 14.08
CA HIS A 8 -0.83 23.25 14.49
C HIS A 8 -2.08 23.06 13.62
N ILE A 9 -2.34 21.81 13.20
CA ILE A 9 -3.46 21.49 12.31
C ILE A 9 -4.77 21.60 13.07
N THR A 10 -5.61 22.50 12.59
CA THR A 10 -6.99 22.66 13.07
C THR A 10 -7.96 22.45 11.91
N LYS A 11 -9.03 21.71 12.16
CA LYS A 11 -10.18 21.60 11.26
C LYS A 11 -11.46 21.86 12.02
N ARG A 12 -12.22 22.86 11.58
CA ARG A 12 -13.53 23.21 12.13
C ARG A 12 -14.58 23.36 11.05
N TRP A 13 -15.80 23.07 11.40
CA TRP A 13 -17.00 23.37 10.62
C TRP A 13 -17.92 24.27 11.47
N GLY A 14 -17.92 25.55 11.18
CA GLY A 14 -18.58 26.55 12.00
C GLY A 14 -18.03 26.55 13.45
N LYS A 15 -18.87 26.16 14.43
CA LYS A 15 -18.47 26.06 15.83
C LYS A 15 -17.94 24.71 16.26
N PHE A 16 -18.03 23.69 15.39
CA PHE A 16 -17.59 22.33 15.71
C PHE A 16 -16.12 22.13 15.29
N TYR A 17 -15.30 21.65 16.23
CA TYR A 17 -13.92 21.28 15.99
C TYR A 17 -13.85 19.77 15.71
N GLY A 18 -13.44 19.41 14.51
CA GLY A 18 -13.16 18.02 14.17
C GLY A 18 -11.74 17.58 14.53
N VAL A 19 -10.80 18.54 14.44
CA VAL A 19 -9.41 18.41 14.90
C VAL A 19 -9.00 19.78 15.43
N ASP A 20 -8.36 19.82 16.59
CA ASP A 20 -7.97 21.06 17.26
C ASP A 20 -6.49 21.00 17.63
N ASP A 21 -5.70 21.91 17.07
CA ASP A 21 -4.26 22.10 17.30
C ASP A 21 -3.42 20.81 17.26
N LEU A 22 -3.64 19.95 16.28
CA LEU A 22 -2.93 18.68 16.17
C LEU A 22 -1.50 18.90 15.70
N ASN A 23 -0.55 18.40 16.51
CA ASN A 23 0.85 18.28 16.16
C ASN A 23 1.23 16.80 16.10
N LEU A 24 1.70 16.31 14.93
CA LEU A 24 2.01 14.91 14.72
C LEU A 24 3.17 14.77 13.72
N VAL A 25 4.14 13.95 14.06
CA VAL A 25 5.21 13.54 13.15
C VAL A 25 5.12 12.04 12.92
N ILE A 26 5.05 11.64 11.65
CA ILE A 26 5.11 10.26 11.20
C ILE A 26 6.46 10.09 10.50
N GLU A 27 7.37 9.39 11.14
CA GLU A 27 8.73 9.20 10.63
C GLU A 27 8.75 8.41 9.31
N ASN A 28 9.85 8.54 8.59
CA ASN A 28 10.05 7.80 7.34
C ASN A 28 9.91 6.28 7.57
N ASN A 29 9.07 5.64 6.75
CA ASN A 29 8.77 4.20 6.82
C ASN A 29 8.15 3.72 8.15
N ALA A 30 7.68 4.59 9.01
CA ALA A 30 6.98 4.21 10.23
C ALA A 30 5.58 3.63 9.94
N PHE A 31 5.16 2.68 10.75
CA PHE A 31 3.77 2.21 10.82
C PHE A 31 3.09 2.86 12.02
N VAL A 32 2.10 3.70 11.77
CA VAL A 32 1.39 4.48 12.81
C VAL A 32 -0.08 4.11 12.83
N THR A 33 -0.63 3.87 14.01
CA THR A 33 -2.05 3.60 14.23
C THR A 33 -2.69 4.73 15.04
N LEU A 34 -3.78 5.31 14.52
CA LEU A 34 -4.58 6.29 15.23
C LEU A 34 -5.71 5.57 15.99
N LEU A 35 -5.66 5.62 17.32
CA LEU A 35 -6.67 5.04 18.20
C LEU A 35 -7.53 6.14 18.83
N GLY A 36 -8.80 5.83 19.10
CA GLY A 36 -9.72 6.72 19.76
C GLY A 36 -11.18 6.43 19.43
N PRO A 37 -12.15 7.01 20.16
CA PRO A 37 -13.58 6.83 19.96
C PRO A 37 -14.06 7.32 18.58
N SER A 38 -15.27 6.94 18.19
CA SER A 38 -15.89 7.49 16.99
C SER A 38 -16.04 9.01 17.09
N GLY A 39 -15.76 9.72 16.00
CA GLY A 39 -15.87 11.20 15.96
C GLY A 39 -14.67 11.98 16.49
N CYS A 40 -13.61 11.34 17.01
CA CYS A 40 -12.42 12.04 17.52
C CYS A 40 -11.43 12.56 16.44
N GLY A 41 -11.84 12.67 15.20
CA GLY A 41 -11.05 13.31 14.14
C GLY A 41 -10.08 12.41 13.34
N LYS A 42 -9.94 11.11 13.64
CA LYS A 42 -9.01 10.20 12.94
C LYS A 42 -9.15 10.22 11.42
N THR A 43 -10.37 9.99 10.94
CA THR A 43 -10.65 9.98 9.50
C THR A 43 -10.44 11.36 8.88
N THR A 44 -10.77 12.42 9.62
CA THR A 44 -10.55 13.81 9.19
C THR A 44 -9.07 14.10 9.03
N THR A 45 -8.25 13.66 9.99
CA THR A 45 -6.78 13.79 9.93
C THR A 45 -6.20 13.07 8.71
N LEU A 46 -6.59 11.82 8.50
CA LEU A 46 -6.14 11.04 7.32
C LEU A 46 -6.58 11.71 6.00
N ARG A 47 -7.81 12.23 5.92
CA ARG A 47 -8.29 12.95 4.75
C ARG A 47 -7.54 14.25 4.50
N MET A 48 -7.15 14.97 5.56
CA MET A 48 -6.35 16.19 5.45
C MET A 48 -4.95 15.88 4.92
N ILE A 49 -4.30 14.82 5.37
CA ILE A 49 -3.01 14.35 4.83
C ILE A 49 -3.13 14.02 3.35
N ALA A 50 -4.17 13.28 2.98
CA ALA A 50 -4.41 12.88 1.59
C ALA A 50 -4.84 14.04 0.66
N GLY A 51 -5.22 15.21 1.21
CA GLY A 51 -5.73 16.34 0.43
C GLY A 51 -7.19 16.20 -0.01
N LEU A 52 -7.94 15.30 0.63
CA LEU A 52 -9.38 15.09 0.42
C LEU A 52 -10.24 15.99 1.32
N GLU A 53 -9.61 16.58 2.32
CA GLU A 53 -10.19 17.57 3.23
C GLU A 53 -9.18 18.69 3.45
N THR A 54 -9.63 19.95 3.43
CA THR A 54 -8.76 21.11 3.64
C THR A 54 -8.77 21.49 5.12
N PRO A 55 -7.60 21.57 5.80
CA PRO A 55 -7.51 22.13 7.14
C PRO A 55 -8.00 23.57 7.18
N THR A 56 -8.43 24.05 8.34
CA THR A 56 -8.77 25.46 8.57
C THR A 56 -7.51 26.29 8.82
N SER A 57 -6.54 25.72 9.55
CA SER A 57 -5.24 26.34 9.81
C SER A 57 -4.14 25.31 10.04
N GLY A 58 -2.90 25.79 10.06
CA GLY A 58 -1.70 25.00 10.29
C GLY A 58 -0.94 24.66 9.00
N ARG A 59 0.00 23.72 9.12
CA ARG A 59 0.88 23.30 8.02
C ARG A 59 0.97 21.77 7.94
N ILE A 60 0.99 21.22 6.71
CA ILE A 60 1.26 19.83 6.43
C ILE A 60 2.45 19.74 5.48
N THR A 61 3.47 18.97 5.87
CA THR A 61 4.66 18.68 5.05
C THR A 61 4.76 17.18 4.80
N ILE A 62 5.08 16.78 3.55
CA ILE A 62 5.32 15.39 3.16
C ILE A 62 6.71 15.32 2.52
N GLY A 63 7.64 14.66 3.20
CA GLY A 63 9.08 14.74 2.87
C GLY A 63 9.54 16.18 2.91
N ASP A 64 10.13 16.66 1.81
CA ASP A 64 10.64 18.04 1.68
C ASP A 64 9.59 19.01 1.09
N THR A 65 8.35 18.54 0.87
CA THR A 65 7.32 19.32 0.20
C THR A 65 6.24 19.77 1.17
N VAL A 66 6.02 21.09 1.31
CA VAL A 66 4.86 21.65 1.99
C VAL A 66 3.64 21.45 1.10
N VAL A 67 2.67 20.65 1.56
CA VAL A 67 1.46 20.32 0.79
C VAL A 67 0.25 21.14 1.20
N PHE A 68 0.28 21.70 2.41
CA PHE A 68 -0.70 22.63 2.90
C PHE A 68 -0.03 23.63 3.85
N ASP A 69 -0.37 24.90 3.71
CA ASP A 69 0.03 25.96 4.63
C ASP A 69 -1.01 27.08 4.58
N SER A 70 -1.66 27.34 5.72
CA SER A 70 -2.71 28.35 5.81
C SER A 70 -2.18 29.78 5.74
N GLU A 71 -0.95 30.04 6.19
CA GLU A 71 -0.33 31.37 6.17
C GLU A 71 0.21 31.73 4.78
N LEU A 72 0.83 30.74 4.10
CA LEU A 72 1.37 30.91 2.77
C LEU A 72 0.33 30.70 1.67
N GLY A 73 -0.89 30.29 2.00
CA GLY A 73 -1.95 30.01 1.03
C GLY A 73 -1.67 28.78 0.15
N ILE A 74 -0.81 27.87 0.61
CA ILE A 74 -0.46 26.65 -0.14
C ILE A 74 -1.52 25.60 0.13
N ASN A 75 -2.07 25.03 -0.95
CA ASN A 75 -2.95 23.86 -0.88
C ASN A 75 -2.78 22.99 -2.11
N ILE A 76 -1.93 21.98 -2.01
CA ILE A 76 -1.68 21.02 -3.09
C ILE A 76 -2.83 20.01 -3.14
N PRO A 77 -3.50 19.82 -4.29
CA PRO A 77 -4.61 18.88 -4.42
C PRO A 77 -4.15 17.43 -4.29
N ALA A 78 -5.06 16.53 -3.91
CA ALA A 78 -4.81 15.12 -3.61
C ALA A 78 -4.01 14.38 -4.68
N ASN A 79 -4.33 14.61 -5.97
CA ASN A 79 -3.66 13.96 -7.11
C ASN A 79 -2.19 14.33 -7.28
N LYS A 80 -1.72 15.41 -6.63
CA LYS A 80 -0.32 15.87 -6.69
C LYS A 80 0.47 15.55 -5.42
N ARG A 81 -0.17 15.04 -4.36
CA ARG A 81 0.51 14.74 -3.08
C ARG A 81 1.28 13.43 -3.08
N LYS A 82 1.12 12.58 -4.11
CA LYS A 82 1.76 11.25 -4.22
C LYS A 82 1.50 10.33 -3.01
N VAL A 83 0.33 10.44 -2.39
CA VAL A 83 -0.12 9.65 -1.25
C VAL A 83 -1.28 8.77 -1.69
N GLY A 84 -1.21 7.47 -1.40
CA GLY A 84 -2.33 6.55 -1.57
C GLY A 84 -3.30 6.66 -0.40
N PHE A 85 -4.61 6.63 -0.67
CA PHE A 85 -5.66 6.64 0.34
C PHE A 85 -6.62 5.48 0.11
N LEU A 86 -6.79 4.63 1.13
CA LEU A 86 -7.77 3.53 1.08
C LEU A 86 -9.04 3.96 1.80
N PHE A 87 -10.16 4.01 1.08
CA PHE A 87 -11.47 4.34 1.64
C PHE A 87 -12.04 3.20 2.47
N GLN A 88 -12.81 3.51 3.52
CA GLN A 88 -13.46 2.52 4.38
C GLN A 88 -14.47 1.62 3.64
N ASN A 89 -15.08 2.13 2.58
CA ASN A 89 -16.03 1.41 1.71
C ASN A 89 -15.36 0.76 0.49
N TYR A 90 -14.02 0.61 0.52
CA TYR A 90 -13.20 0.04 -0.55
C TYR A 90 -13.27 0.77 -1.89
N ALA A 91 -14.20 1.72 -2.09
CA ALA A 91 -14.37 2.57 -3.28
C ALA A 91 -14.35 1.80 -4.62
N LEU A 92 -15.00 0.64 -4.67
CA LEU A 92 -15.12 -0.14 -5.91
C LEU A 92 -16.08 0.55 -6.88
N TRP A 93 -15.73 0.54 -8.15
CA TRP A 93 -16.57 1.00 -9.25
C TRP A 93 -17.59 -0.09 -9.60
N PRO A 94 -18.89 0.10 -9.33
CA PRO A 94 -19.90 -0.95 -9.51
C PRO A 94 -20.14 -1.34 -10.98
N ASN A 95 -19.81 -0.46 -11.91
CA ASN A 95 -19.93 -0.64 -13.35
C ASN A 95 -18.67 -1.26 -13.99
N MET A 96 -17.67 -1.59 -13.22
CA MET A 96 -16.41 -2.20 -13.67
C MET A 96 -16.31 -3.64 -13.20
N THR A 97 -15.70 -4.49 -14.02
CA THR A 97 -15.33 -5.87 -13.62
C THR A 97 -14.24 -5.83 -12.55
N VAL A 98 -14.01 -6.96 -11.86
CA VAL A 98 -12.91 -7.09 -10.88
C VAL A 98 -11.57 -6.74 -11.52
N TYR A 99 -11.30 -7.26 -12.72
CA TYR A 99 -10.08 -6.94 -13.47
C TYR A 99 -9.94 -5.43 -13.74
N GLN A 100 -11.00 -4.78 -14.18
CA GLN A 100 -11.00 -3.35 -14.47
C GLN A 100 -10.78 -2.51 -13.20
N ASN A 101 -11.39 -2.89 -12.07
CA ASN A 101 -11.15 -2.22 -10.79
C ASN A 101 -9.68 -2.31 -10.34
N ILE A 102 -9.04 -3.46 -10.52
CA ILE A 102 -7.64 -3.68 -10.18
C ILE A 102 -6.72 -2.91 -11.13
N SER A 103 -6.99 -2.97 -12.44
CA SER A 103 -6.12 -2.38 -13.46
C SER A 103 -6.31 -0.87 -13.63
N PHE A 104 -7.38 -0.28 -13.10
CA PHE A 104 -7.71 1.14 -13.28
C PHE A 104 -6.57 2.08 -12.89
N GLY A 105 -5.95 1.83 -11.73
CA GLY A 105 -4.81 2.63 -11.26
C GLY A 105 -3.60 2.53 -12.20
N LEU A 106 -3.32 1.33 -12.72
CA LEU A 106 -2.19 1.06 -13.59
C LEU A 106 -2.36 1.69 -14.98
N SER A 107 -3.59 1.75 -15.50
CA SER A 107 -3.89 2.35 -16.80
C SER A 107 -3.62 3.85 -16.85
N ASN A 108 -3.58 4.52 -15.69
CA ASN A 108 -3.30 5.95 -15.58
C ASN A 108 -1.80 6.27 -15.35
N ILE A 109 -0.95 5.26 -15.17
CA ILE A 109 0.49 5.44 -15.02
C ILE A 109 1.09 5.62 -16.42
N LYS A 110 1.63 6.81 -16.68
CA LYS A 110 2.31 7.14 -17.96
C LYS A 110 3.78 6.73 -17.98
N GLU A 111 4.33 6.25 -16.87
CA GLU A 111 5.69 5.75 -16.79
C GLU A 111 5.74 4.33 -17.40
N GLU A 112 6.71 4.10 -18.28
CA GLU A 112 6.98 2.74 -18.76
C GLU A 112 7.39 1.87 -17.56
N MET A 113 6.51 0.94 -17.19
CA MET A 113 6.85 -0.07 -16.20
C MET A 113 8.05 -0.87 -16.72
N PRO A 114 9.09 -1.10 -15.91
CA PRO A 114 10.21 -1.94 -16.34
C PRO A 114 9.65 -3.27 -16.83
N LYS A 115 9.99 -3.66 -18.06
CA LYS A 115 9.55 -4.94 -18.64
C LYS A 115 10.08 -6.05 -17.75
N ILE A 116 9.21 -6.65 -16.96
CA ILE A 116 9.57 -7.80 -16.12
C ILE A 116 9.76 -8.97 -17.09
N SER A 117 11.00 -9.35 -17.34
CA SER A 117 11.27 -10.61 -18.02
C SER A 117 10.90 -11.75 -17.09
N PHE A 118 9.73 -12.34 -17.33
CA PHE A 118 9.27 -13.53 -16.58
C PHE A 118 10.25 -14.69 -16.75
N GLU A 119 10.92 -14.79 -17.90
CA GLU A 119 11.95 -15.79 -18.16
C GLU A 119 13.17 -15.60 -17.24
N ALA A 120 13.68 -14.39 -17.13
CA ALA A 120 14.81 -14.08 -16.22
C ALA A 120 14.42 -14.30 -14.74
N LYS A 121 13.19 -13.93 -14.36
CA LYS A 121 12.68 -14.17 -13.01
C LYS A 121 12.51 -15.66 -12.72
N ASN A 122 12.00 -16.43 -13.65
CA ASN A 122 11.87 -17.88 -13.53
C ASN A 122 13.23 -18.57 -13.51
N ALA A 123 14.18 -18.15 -14.36
CA ALA A 123 15.55 -18.68 -14.36
C ALA A 123 16.28 -18.40 -13.03
N ALA A 124 16.17 -17.18 -12.48
CA ALA A 124 16.74 -16.85 -11.18
C ALA A 124 16.14 -17.72 -10.07
N ARG A 125 14.82 -17.97 -10.13
CA ARG A 125 14.13 -18.82 -9.15
C ARG A 125 14.51 -20.29 -9.29
N LEU A 126 14.62 -20.82 -10.50
CA LEU A 126 15.14 -22.16 -10.75
C LEU A 126 16.56 -22.32 -10.23
N ALA A 127 17.43 -21.33 -10.45
CA ALA A 127 18.78 -21.32 -9.91
C ALA A 127 18.81 -21.33 -8.36
N GLN A 128 17.85 -20.66 -7.72
CA GLN A 128 17.71 -20.65 -6.27
C GLN A 128 17.21 -22.01 -5.72
N ILE A 129 16.26 -22.62 -6.43
CA ILE A 129 15.73 -23.97 -6.14
C ILE A 129 16.85 -25.02 -6.25
N LEU A 130 17.67 -24.96 -7.28
CA LEU A 130 18.79 -25.89 -7.50
C LEU A 130 19.89 -25.78 -6.45
N LYS A 131 19.98 -24.67 -5.72
CA LYS A 131 20.92 -24.52 -4.59
C LYS A 131 20.52 -25.34 -3.35
N ASN A 132 19.23 -25.67 -3.21
CA ASN A 132 18.71 -26.45 -2.08
C ASN A 132 17.94 -27.68 -2.58
N PRO A 133 18.61 -28.73 -3.07
CA PRO A 133 17.95 -29.88 -3.69
C PRO A 133 17.05 -30.67 -2.71
N GLN A 134 17.30 -30.61 -1.40
CA GLN A 134 16.46 -31.30 -0.41
C GLN A 134 15.04 -30.71 -0.33
N ASP A 135 14.91 -29.37 -0.44
CA ASP A 135 13.60 -28.71 -0.44
C ASP A 135 12.80 -29.03 -1.69
N VAL A 136 13.49 -29.26 -2.82
CA VAL A 136 12.88 -29.68 -4.08
C VAL A 136 12.31 -31.09 -3.95
N VAL A 137 13.08 -32.04 -3.41
CA VAL A 137 12.65 -33.42 -3.20
C VAL A 137 11.40 -33.47 -2.32
N LYS A 138 11.41 -32.73 -1.19
CA LYS A 138 10.27 -32.66 -0.29
C LYS A 138 9.01 -32.12 -0.97
N THR A 139 9.14 -31.03 -1.72
CA THR A 139 8.02 -30.43 -2.47
C THR A 139 7.49 -31.37 -3.56
N LEU A 140 8.35 -32.13 -4.22
CA LEU A 140 7.95 -33.11 -5.22
C LEU A 140 7.23 -34.31 -4.59
N GLU A 141 7.63 -34.75 -3.40
CA GLU A 141 6.95 -35.79 -2.66
C GLU A 141 5.52 -35.39 -2.27
N GLU A 142 5.32 -34.14 -1.84
CA GLU A 142 4.00 -33.55 -1.53
C GLU A 142 3.08 -33.43 -2.77
N CYS A 143 3.66 -33.44 -3.99
CA CYS A 143 2.94 -33.35 -5.23
C CYS A 143 2.61 -34.72 -5.87
N ARG A 144 2.86 -35.83 -5.16
CA ARG A 144 2.45 -37.18 -5.61
C ARG A 144 0.98 -37.45 -5.29
N ASP A 145 0.33 -38.19 -6.17
CA ASP A 145 -1.03 -38.69 -5.96
C ASP A 145 -1.03 -39.90 -5.00
N LYS A 146 -2.23 -40.38 -4.67
CA LYS A 146 -2.42 -41.58 -3.82
C LYS A 146 -1.79 -42.86 -4.39
N ASN A 147 -1.47 -42.89 -5.68
CA ASN A 147 -0.84 -43.98 -6.39
C ASN A 147 0.68 -43.78 -6.53
N GLY A 148 1.24 -42.72 -5.92
CA GLY A 148 2.67 -42.38 -5.99
C GLY A 148 3.11 -41.74 -7.30
N LYS A 149 2.18 -41.43 -8.24
CA LYS A 149 2.50 -40.78 -9.49
C LYS A 149 2.60 -39.26 -9.28
N LEU A 150 3.64 -38.63 -9.86
CA LEU A 150 3.86 -37.21 -9.81
C LEU A 150 2.81 -36.44 -10.62
N ASP A 151 2.12 -35.48 -10.00
CA ASP A 151 1.31 -34.48 -10.70
C ASP A 151 2.21 -33.34 -11.18
N GLU A 152 2.60 -33.39 -12.46
CA GLU A 152 3.52 -32.41 -13.05
C GLU A 152 3.00 -30.98 -12.98
N LYS A 153 1.69 -30.76 -13.18
CA LYS A 153 1.09 -29.42 -13.14
C LYS A 153 1.14 -28.85 -11.72
N LYS A 154 0.81 -29.66 -10.72
CA LYS A 154 0.88 -29.30 -9.32
C LYS A 154 2.33 -29.06 -8.89
N ALA A 155 3.27 -29.89 -9.32
CA ALA A 155 4.69 -29.73 -9.03
C ALA A 155 5.26 -28.42 -9.61
N ILE A 156 4.92 -28.07 -10.85
CA ILE A 156 5.33 -26.80 -11.48
C ILE A 156 4.76 -25.61 -10.70
N ILE A 157 3.49 -25.65 -10.31
CA ILE A 157 2.86 -24.59 -9.52
C ILE A 157 3.56 -24.47 -8.17
N CYS A 158 3.75 -25.55 -7.45
CA CYS A 158 4.41 -25.56 -6.15
C CYS A 158 5.85 -25.03 -6.23
N LEU A 159 6.63 -25.48 -7.20
CA LEU A 159 8.03 -25.06 -7.34
C LEU A 159 8.18 -23.62 -7.84
N LEU A 160 7.30 -23.14 -8.73
CA LEU A 160 7.44 -21.83 -9.35
C LEU A 160 6.65 -20.73 -8.65
N TYR A 161 5.53 -21.04 -7.99
CA TYR A 161 4.60 -20.04 -7.46
C TYR A 161 4.45 -20.03 -5.94
N THR A 162 4.82 -21.08 -5.21
CA THR A 162 4.86 -21.05 -3.75
C THR A 162 6.17 -20.44 -3.28
N SER A 163 6.12 -19.17 -2.96
CA SER A 163 7.14 -18.52 -2.12
C SER A 163 6.76 -18.76 -0.68
N PRO A 164 7.62 -19.25 0.22
CA PRO A 164 7.34 -19.21 1.64
C PRO A 164 7.08 -17.75 2.01
N SER A 165 5.92 -17.50 2.63
CA SER A 165 5.57 -16.19 3.17
C SER A 165 6.68 -15.76 4.14
N PRO A 166 7.02 -14.46 4.22
CA PRO A 166 7.95 -13.98 5.25
C PRO A 166 7.51 -14.33 6.68
N ARG A 167 6.23 -14.70 6.87
CA ARG A 167 5.67 -15.15 8.15
C ARG A 167 6.03 -16.60 8.51
N ASP A 168 6.46 -17.40 7.54
CA ASP A 168 6.80 -18.81 7.75
C ASP A 168 8.29 -19.01 8.10
N ARG A 169 9.03 -17.93 8.30
CA ARG A 169 10.43 -17.88 8.75
C ARG A 169 10.51 -17.51 10.22
N GLY A 170 9.71 -18.20 11.04
CA GLY A 170 9.81 -18.11 12.49
C GLY A 170 11.00 -18.90 13.03
#